data_b71ff996526203d74fed59a6f661ae42
#
_entry.id   b71ff996526203d74fed59a6f661ae42
#
_cell.length_a   1.000
_cell.length_b   1.000
_cell.length_c   1.000
_cell.angle_alpha   90.00
_cell.angle_beta   90.00
_cell.angle_gamma   90.00
#
_symmetry.space_group_name_H-M   'P 1'
#
loop_
_entity.id
_entity.type
_entity.pdbx_description
1 polymer ?
#
loop_
_entity_poly.entity_id
_entity_poly.type
_entity_poly.pdbx_seq_one_letter_code
_entity_poly.pdbx_strand_id
1 'polypeptide(L)'
;GIELCNDTRSAIAAIEALGATVEIVDQNTLIIEGGLSPQLRRLNVGESGLAARLFTPIASLHNEHICIDGEGTLKHRPMAMMIEPLKELGVEVRDGGGRLPIEVRGPMRGGRVVVDGTMSSQFVTGLLIALPCAERDTTVEVRGAVSTPYIDMTLETLKRFGIEVMYHEGDYSEFYIEGGQRYKAIDYTIECDWSSAAAIMVAAAIAGEVTISNISTLSRQADTAICRALERAGASIIIEQDSITVAHRHLEAFTFDATQCPDLFPALVALAAAADGVSTISGI
;
A
#
# COMPACT_ATOMS: atom_id res chain seq x y z
N GLY A 1 -13.74 -4.29 10.95
CA GLY A 1 -13.51 -3.14 11.85
C GLY A 1 -12.26 -2.38 11.46
N ILE A 2 -12.11 -1.16 11.95
CA ILE A 2 -10.91 -0.35 11.70
C ILE A 2 -9.94 -0.62 12.84
N GLU A 3 -8.83 -1.26 12.54
CA GLU A 3 -7.78 -1.45 13.52
C GLU A 3 -6.92 -0.19 13.63
N LEU A 4 -6.89 0.43 14.80
CA LEU A 4 -6.05 1.58 15.09
C LEU A 4 -4.63 1.14 15.49
N CYS A 5 -3.94 0.43 14.59
CA CYS A 5 -2.52 0.12 14.74
C CYS A 5 -1.65 1.38 14.60
N ASN A 6 -0.35 1.27 14.82
CA ASN A 6 0.56 2.41 14.76
C ASN A 6 0.56 3.06 13.37
N ASP A 7 0.50 2.29 12.30
CA ASP A 7 0.48 2.82 10.92
C ASP A 7 -0.81 3.58 10.63
N THR A 8 -1.98 3.04 11.05
CA THR A 8 -3.27 3.73 10.91
C THR A 8 -3.29 5.03 11.70
N ARG A 9 -2.78 5.04 12.94
CA ARG A 9 -2.68 6.27 13.75
C ARG A 9 -1.77 7.30 13.11
N SER A 10 -0.64 6.87 12.56
CA SER A 10 0.30 7.77 11.86
C SER A 10 -0.33 8.34 10.58
N ALA A 11 -1.11 7.53 9.84
CA ALA A 11 -1.84 7.98 8.67
C ALA A 11 -2.93 9.00 9.03
N ILE A 12 -3.70 8.76 10.09
CA ILE A 12 -4.70 9.72 10.61
C ILE A 12 -4.02 11.03 10.98
N ALA A 13 -2.96 10.99 11.78
CA ALA A 13 -2.22 12.19 12.16
C ALA A 13 -1.66 12.95 10.94
N ALA A 14 -1.23 12.25 9.91
CA ALA A 14 -0.72 12.87 8.68
C ALA A 14 -1.83 13.58 7.89
N ILE A 15 -3.02 12.98 7.73
CA ILE A 15 -4.13 13.65 7.03
C ILE A 15 -4.68 14.83 7.82
N GLU A 16 -4.74 14.75 9.15
CA GLU A 16 -5.15 15.87 10.00
C GLU A 16 -4.13 17.03 9.92
N ALA A 17 -2.83 16.71 9.91
CA ALA A 17 -1.79 17.72 9.70
C ALA A 17 -1.90 18.39 8.32
N LEU A 18 -2.37 17.67 7.30
CA LEU A 18 -2.64 18.19 5.95
C LEU A 18 -3.99 18.93 5.84
N GLY A 19 -4.82 18.92 6.89
CA GLY A 19 -6.03 19.73 6.96
C GLY A 19 -7.34 18.96 6.87
N ALA A 20 -7.33 17.65 6.88
CA ALA A 20 -8.52 16.85 7.07
C ALA A 20 -8.96 16.85 8.54
N THR A 21 -10.23 16.52 8.80
CA THR A 21 -10.72 16.21 10.15
C THR A 21 -11.13 14.73 10.20
N VAL A 22 -10.84 14.07 11.33
CA VAL A 22 -11.18 12.66 11.53
C VAL A 22 -11.97 12.50 12.81
N GLU A 23 -13.18 11.97 12.69
CA GLU A 23 -14.02 11.61 13.81
C GLU A 23 -14.09 10.08 13.94
N ILE A 24 -13.70 9.55 15.09
CA ILE A 24 -13.84 8.14 15.43
C ILE A 24 -15.22 7.96 16.05
N VAL A 25 -16.20 7.47 15.27
CA VAL A 25 -17.57 7.28 15.72
C VAL A 25 -17.66 6.06 16.65
N ASP A 26 -17.02 4.97 16.26
CA ASP A 26 -16.94 3.73 17.03
C ASP A 26 -15.73 2.88 16.60
N GLN A 27 -15.65 1.62 17.07
CA GLN A 27 -14.56 0.69 16.74
C GLN A 27 -14.51 0.29 15.25
N ASN A 28 -15.54 0.58 14.48
CA ASN A 28 -15.69 0.14 13.10
C ASN A 28 -15.88 1.30 12.11
N THR A 29 -16.09 2.53 12.61
CA THR A 29 -16.53 3.64 11.77
C THR A 29 -15.69 4.89 12.04
N LEU A 30 -15.11 5.43 10.96
CA LEU A 30 -14.49 6.76 10.92
C LEU A 30 -15.26 7.64 9.95
N ILE A 31 -15.42 8.92 10.31
CA ILE A 31 -15.84 9.96 9.40
C ILE A 31 -14.62 10.83 9.10
N ILE A 32 -14.31 10.99 7.82
CA ILE A 32 -13.19 11.81 7.37
C ILE A 32 -13.74 12.93 6.48
N GLU A 33 -13.60 14.15 6.94
CA GLU A 33 -13.85 15.33 6.11
C GLU A 33 -12.54 15.75 5.46
N GLY A 34 -12.48 15.62 4.13
CA GLY A 34 -11.28 15.89 3.36
C GLY A 34 -10.95 17.38 3.29
N GLY A 35 -9.69 17.65 3.06
CA GLY A 35 -9.16 18.99 2.83
C GLY A 35 -7.66 18.94 2.63
N LEU A 36 -7.14 19.84 1.80
CA LEU A 36 -5.70 20.04 1.65
C LEU A 36 -5.37 21.48 2.02
N SER A 37 -5.39 21.76 3.32
CA SER A 37 -5.06 23.06 3.91
C SER A 37 -4.13 22.81 5.11
N PRO A 38 -2.84 22.56 4.86
CA PRO A 38 -1.91 22.10 5.88
C PRO A 38 -1.91 22.97 7.13
N GLN A 39 -2.15 22.35 8.26
CA GLN A 39 -2.15 22.97 9.58
C GLN A 39 -0.77 22.87 10.22
N LEU A 40 -0.03 21.82 9.89
CA LEU A 40 1.32 21.58 10.36
C LEU A 40 2.29 21.43 9.18
N ARG A 41 3.51 21.92 9.38
CA ARG A 41 4.59 21.82 8.38
C ARG A 41 5.47 20.59 8.56
N ARG A 42 5.09 19.70 9.44
CA ARG A 42 5.83 18.44 9.68
C ARG A 42 4.83 17.30 9.86
N LEU A 43 5.00 16.29 9.03
CA LEU A 43 4.26 15.03 9.11
C LEU A 43 5.18 13.98 9.72
N ASN A 44 4.76 13.39 10.84
CA ASN A 44 5.42 12.22 11.39
C ASN A 44 4.64 10.98 10.96
N VAL A 45 5.23 10.15 10.12
CA VAL A 45 4.61 8.94 9.57
C VAL A 45 4.97 7.68 10.37
N GLY A 46 5.50 7.84 11.58
CA GLY A 46 5.93 6.73 12.43
C GLY A 46 7.01 5.89 11.77
N GLU A 47 6.84 4.58 11.79
CA GLU A 47 7.73 3.63 11.09
C GLU A 47 7.16 3.15 9.74
N SER A 48 6.06 3.74 9.25
CA SER A 48 5.37 3.33 8.04
C SER A 48 6.07 3.79 6.77
N GLY A 49 6.69 2.85 6.07
CA GLY A 49 7.29 3.10 4.75
C GLY A 49 6.26 3.45 3.68
N LEU A 50 5.06 2.86 3.78
CA LEU A 50 3.94 3.18 2.92
C LEU A 50 3.50 4.63 3.11
N ALA A 51 3.26 5.04 4.36
CA ALA A 51 2.84 6.41 4.65
C ALA A 51 3.87 7.45 4.17
N ALA A 52 5.18 7.21 4.34
CA ALA A 52 6.21 8.09 3.81
C ALA A 52 6.11 8.27 2.29
N ARG A 53 5.90 7.18 1.54
CA ARG A 53 5.85 7.21 0.08
C ARG A 53 4.52 7.72 -0.48
N LEU A 54 3.42 7.57 0.26
CA LEU A 54 2.12 8.12 -0.11
C LEU A 54 2.02 9.61 0.21
N PHE A 55 2.36 10.00 1.43
CA PHE A 55 2.15 11.38 1.87
C PHE A 55 3.16 12.37 1.30
N THR A 56 4.32 11.92 0.82
CA THR A 56 5.27 12.83 0.16
C THR A 56 4.70 13.44 -1.14
N PRO A 57 4.14 12.68 -2.11
CA PRO A 57 3.47 13.26 -3.27
C PRO A 57 2.23 14.08 -2.90
N ILE A 58 1.43 13.64 -1.92
CA ILE A 58 0.23 14.38 -1.48
C ILE A 58 0.62 15.74 -0.88
N ALA A 59 1.62 15.78 -0.01
CA ALA A 59 2.15 17.04 0.54
C ALA A 59 2.71 17.97 -0.55
N SER A 60 3.22 17.40 -1.63
CA SER A 60 3.77 18.13 -2.79
C SER A 60 2.70 18.86 -3.62
N LEU A 61 1.42 18.63 -3.38
CA LEU A 61 0.33 19.41 -3.99
C LEU A 61 0.26 20.84 -3.40
N HIS A 62 0.90 21.08 -2.27
CA HIS A 62 0.82 22.35 -1.55
C HIS A 62 2.05 23.23 -1.82
N ASN A 63 1.86 24.55 -1.81
CA ASN A 63 2.92 25.54 -2.10
C ASN A 63 3.77 25.93 -0.88
N GLU A 64 3.53 25.34 0.28
CA GLU A 64 4.33 25.53 1.49
C GLU A 64 5.36 24.40 1.67
N HIS A 65 6.41 24.70 2.43
CA HIS A 65 7.37 23.67 2.83
C HIS A 65 6.76 22.72 3.84
N ILE A 66 6.70 21.44 3.51
CA ILE A 66 6.22 20.38 4.38
C ILE A 66 7.33 19.34 4.53
N CYS A 67 7.69 19.07 5.77
CA CYS A 67 8.70 18.07 6.13
C CYS A 67 8.03 16.74 6.46
N ILE A 68 8.37 15.70 5.75
CA ILE A 68 7.97 14.32 6.04
C ILE A 68 9.11 13.68 6.83
N ASP A 69 8.82 13.23 8.04
CA ASP A 69 9.75 12.54 8.92
C ASP A 69 9.13 11.27 9.49
N GLY A 70 9.96 10.38 10.00
CA GLY A 70 9.54 9.12 10.58
C GLY A 70 10.38 8.73 11.79
N GLU A 71 10.19 7.52 12.26
CA GLU A 71 10.84 6.99 13.45
C GLU A 71 11.54 5.65 13.17
N GLY A 72 12.33 5.20 14.13
CA GLY A 72 12.94 3.88 14.16
C GLY A 72 13.70 3.51 12.89
N THR A 73 13.42 2.33 12.38
CA THR A 73 14.08 1.75 11.20
C THR A 73 13.77 2.50 9.91
N LEU A 74 12.62 3.20 9.84
CA LEU A 74 12.22 3.93 8.64
C LEU A 74 13.23 5.02 8.24
N LYS A 75 13.91 5.64 9.21
CA LYS A 75 14.94 6.66 8.96
C LYS A 75 16.13 6.15 8.15
N HIS A 76 16.33 4.83 8.13
CA HIS A 76 17.43 4.20 7.40
C HIS A 76 16.99 3.63 6.04
N ARG A 77 15.69 3.59 5.76
CA ARG A 77 15.18 3.08 4.48
C ARG A 77 15.45 4.06 3.34
N PRO A 78 15.75 3.54 2.12
CA PRO A 78 15.98 4.39 0.95
C PRO A 78 14.68 5.08 0.52
N MET A 79 14.77 6.37 0.23
CA MET A 79 13.70 7.22 -0.29
C MET A 79 14.14 7.97 -1.55
N ALA A 80 15.36 7.71 -2.03
CA ALA A 80 15.94 8.41 -3.19
C ALA A 80 15.11 8.28 -4.47
N MET A 81 14.34 7.18 -4.63
CA MET A 81 13.50 6.93 -5.79
C MET A 81 12.42 8.00 -6.02
N MET A 82 12.07 8.77 -4.97
CA MET A 82 11.06 9.82 -5.06
C MET A 82 11.61 11.17 -5.51
N ILE A 83 12.90 11.42 -5.34
CA ILE A 83 13.49 12.76 -5.40
C ILE A 83 13.42 13.34 -6.81
N GLU A 84 14.02 12.66 -7.79
CA GLU A 84 14.05 13.16 -9.17
C GLU A 84 12.66 13.20 -9.81
N PRO A 85 11.80 12.15 -9.67
CA PRO A 85 10.44 12.23 -10.20
C PRO A 85 9.64 13.42 -9.65
N LEU A 86 9.74 13.74 -8.38
CA LEU A 86 9.05 14.91 -7.81
C LEU A 86 9.60 16.23 -8.36
N LYS A 87 10.92 16.35 -8.58
CA LYS A 87 11.51 17.53 -9.22
C LYS A 87 11.06 17.70 -10.68
N GLU A 88 10.98 16.59 -11.44
CA GLU A 88 10.45 16.60 -12.81
C GLU A 88 9.01 17.11 -12.85
N LEU A 89 8.21 16.82 -11.83
CA LEU A 89 6.83 17.31 -11.66
C LEU A 89 6.76 18.75 -11.11
N GLY A 90 7.89 19.43 -10.94
CA GLY A 90 7.99 20.84 -10.54
C GLY A 90 8.00 21.08 -9.04
N VAL A 91 8.25 20.05 -8.22
CA VAL A 91 8.33 20.14 -6.77
C VAL A 91 9.75 20.50 -6.33
N GLU A 92 9.90 21.44 -5.40
CA GLU A 92 11.15 21.64 -4.70
C GLU A 92 11.33 20.51 -3.67
N VAL A 93 12.45 19.79 -3.73
CA VAL A 93 12.74 18.69 -2.81
C VAL A 93 14.09 18.90 -2.14
N ARG A 94 14.12 18.80 -0.82
CA ARG A 94 15.33 18.71 0.01
C ARG A 94 15.28 17.43 0.81
N ASP A 95 16.37 16.69 0.82
CA ASP A 95 16.45 15.39 1.46
C ASP A 95 17.76 15.21 2.25
N GLY A 96 17.77 14.26 3.15
CA GLY A 96 18.92 13.88 3.97
C GLY A 96 19.82 12.83 3.30
N GLY A 97 20.12 12.99 2.00
CA GLY A 97 20.94 12.01 1.28
C GLY A 97 20.14 10.77 0.86
N GLY A 98 18.93 10.98 0.34
CA GLY A 98 18.03 9.92 -0.12
C GLY A 98 17.32 9.19 1.01
N ARG A 99 17.14 9.83 2.17
CA ARG A 99 16.48 9.28 3.37
C ARG A 99 15.61 10.36 4.04
N LEU A 100 14.79 9.94 4.99
CA LEU A 100 14.05 10.87 5.85
C LEU A 100 15.01 11.65 6.78
N PRO A 101 14.67 12.91 7.13
CA PRO A 101 13.50 13.64 6.67
C PRO A 101 13.61 14.12 5.22
N ILE A 102 12.46 14.20 4.53
CA ILE A 102 12.33 14.82 3.21
C ILE A 102 11.46 16.06 3.35
N GLU A 103 11.92 17.18 2.82
CA GLU A 103 11.15 18.39 2.74
C GLU A 103 10.72 18.64 1.29
N VAL A 104 9.43 18.84 1.10
CA VAL A 104 8.84 19.12 -0.21
C VAL A 104 8.13 20.45 -0.22
N ARG A 105 8.10 21.09 -1.41
CA ARG A 105 7.31 22.28 -1.67
C ARG A 105 6.79 22.23 -3.10
N GLY A 106 5.47 22.23 -3.24
CA GLY A 106 4.78 22.31 -4.52
C GLY A 106 4.46 23.76 -4.94
N PRO A 107 3.41 23.96 -5.74
CA PRO A 107 2.46 22.92 -6.15
C PRO A 107 3.04 21.99 -7.21
N MET A 108 2.73 20.71 -7.10
CA MET A 108 3.04 19.71 -8.12
C MET A 108 2.27 20.03 -9.40
N ARG A 109 2.99 20.24 -10.50
CA ARG A 109 2.39 20.79 -11.73
C ARG A 109 1.85 19.74 -12.68
N GLY A 110 2.38 18.53 -12.61
CA GLY A 110 2.14 17.50 -13.62
C GLY A 110 3.08 17.58 -14.83
N GLY A 111 2.86 16.74 -15.84
CA GLY A 111 3.70 16.61 -17.03
C GLY A 111 4.08 15.17 -17.34
N ARG A 112 5.31 14.91 -17.79
CA ARG A 112 5.83 13.56 -18.01
C ARG A 112 6.88 13.24 -16.96
N VAL A 113 6.78 12.07 -16.38
CA VAL A 113 7.72 11.59 -15.35
C VAL A 113 8.03 10.11 -15.54
N VAL A 114 9.28 9.74 -15.26
CA VAL A 114 9.73 8.35 -15.30
C VAL A 114 10.03 7.89 -13.88
N VAL A 115 9.47 6.76 -13.48
CA VAL A 115 9.60 6.19 -12.14
C VAL A 115 10.23 4.80 -12.22
N ASP A 116 11.22 4.56 -11.36
CA ASP A 116 11.73 3.21 -11.13
C ASP A 116 10.79 2.45 -10.21
N GLY A 117 10.05 1.49 -10.78
CA GLY A 117 9.11 0.61 -10.07
C GLY A 117 9.75 -0.65 -9.49
N THR A 118 11.05 -0.89 -9.70
CA THR A 118 11.72 -2.12 -9.25
C THR A 118 11.89 -2.19 -7.74
N MET A 119 11.95 -1.04 -7.07
CA MET A 119 12.16 -0.96 -5.62
C MET A 119 10.87 -1.07 -4.81
N SER A 120 9.77 -0.54 -5.34
CA SER A 120 8.47 -0.55 -4.63
C SER A 120 7.37 0.10 -5.47
N SER A 121 6.19 -0.52 -5.50
CA SER A 121 4.96 0.07 -6.05
C SER A 121 4.39 1.22 -5.20
N GLN A 122 4.81 1.37 -3.94
CA GLN A 122 4.21 2.32 -2.99
C GLN A 122 4.36 3.78 -3.43
N PHE A 123 5.48 4.14 -4.07
CA PHE A 123 5.63 5.51 -4.59
C PHE A 123 4.76 5.74 -5.83
N VAL A 124 4.62 4.74 -6.69
CA VAL A 124 3.68 4.78 -7.83
C VAL A 124 2.26 5.00 -7.31
N THR A 125 1.84 4.25 -6.29
CA THR A 125 0.56 4.45 -5.59
C THR A 125 0.40 5.89 -5.09
N GLY A 126 1.42 6.44 -4.43
CA GLY A 126 1.40 7.83 -3.95
C GLY A 126 1.21 8.85 -5.06
N LEU A 127 1.87 8.66 -6.21
CA LEU A 127 1.70 9.51 -7.39
C LEU A 127 0.30 9.36 -8.00
N LEU A 128 -0.20 8.14 -8.16
CA LEU A 128 -1.55 7.89 -8.68
C LEU A 128 -2.64 8.55 -7.82
N ILE A 129 -2.43 8.64 -6.49
CA ILE A 129 -3.33 9.33 -5.58
C ILE A 129 -3.18 10.86 -5.67
N ALA A 130 -1.99 11.39 -5.84
CA ALA A 130 -1.75 12.82 -5.80
C ALA A 130 -2.01 13.52 -7.16
N LEU A 131 -1.56 12.92 -8.27
CA LEU A 131 -1.57 13.52 -9.60
C LEU A 131 -2.95 13.91 -10.15
N PRO A 132 -4.05 13.23 -9.83
CA PRO A 132 -5.38 13.71 -10.20
C PRO A 132 -5.68 15.14 -9.71
N CYS A 133 -5.08 15.55 -8.58
CA CYS A 133 -5.23 16.90 -8.03
C CYS A 133 -4.17 17.90 -8.52
N ALA A 134 -3.23 17.48 -9.38
CA ALA A 134 -2.22 18.38 -9.96
C ALA A 134 -2.83 19.37 -10.95
N GLU A 135 -2.08 20.43 -11.30
CA GLU A 135 -2.56 21.49 -12.21
C GLU A 135 -2.76 21.01 -13.65
N ARG A 136 -1.97 20.04 -14.10
CA ARG A 136 -1.92 19.57 -15.48
C ARG A 136 -1.98 18.07 -15.57
N ASP A 137 -2.35 17.59 -16.75
CA ASP A 137 -2.28 16.18 -17.07
C ASP A 137 -0.87 15.63 -16.93
N THR A 138 -0.80 14.37 -16.55
CA THR A 138 0.49 13.70 -16.31
C THR A 138 0.53 12.34 -16.98
N THR A 139 1.65 12.05 -17.65
CA THR A 139 2.03 10.70 -18.06
C THR A 139 3.10 10.18 -17.10
N VAL A 140 2.80 9.09 -16.40
CA VAL A 140 3.75 8.39 -15.54
C VAL A 140 4.24 7.14 -16.25
N GLU A 141 5.51 7.11 -16.64
CA GLU A 141 6.18 5.92 -17.18
C GLU A 141 6.81 5.16 -16.00
N VAL A 142 6.44 3.89 -15.81
CA VAL A 142 6.97 3.05 -14.74
C VAL A 142 7.85 1.95 -15.32
N ARG A 143 9.11 1.90 -14.91
CA ARG A 143 10.07 0.89 -15.33
C ARG A 143 10.14 -0.23 -14.31
N GLY A 144 9.86 -1.46 -14.74
CA GLY A 144 10.02 -2.64 -13.91
C GLY A 144 9.04 -2.68 -12.73
N ALA A 145 7.76 -2.41 -12.95
CA ALA A 145 6.75 -2.44 -11.90
C ALA A 145 6.71 -3.80 -11.20
N VAL A 146 6.88 -3.81 -9.87
CA VAL A 146 6.72 -4.98 -9.00
C VAL A 146 5.50 -4.79 -8.09
N SER A 147 5.03 -5.89 -7.47
CA SER A 147 3.89 -5.85 -6.55
C SER A 147 2.65 -5.17 -7.19
N THR A 148 2.40 -5.50 -8.46
CA THR A 148 1.34 -4.90 -9.27
C THR A 148 -0.07 -5.05 -8.71
N PRO A 149 -0.44 -6.09 -7.94
CA PRO A 149 -1.76 -6.16 -7.29
C PRO A 149 -2.07 -4.97 -6.38
N TYR A 150 -1.06 -4.35 -5.75
CA TYR A 150 -1.28 -3.14 -4.94
C TYR A 150 -1.57 -1.90 -5.80
N ILE A 151 -1.04 -1.88 -7.06
CA ILE A 151 -1.42 -0.85 -8.04
C ILE A 151 -2.87 -1.06 -8.45
N ASP A 152 -3.31 -2.30 -8.69
CA ASP A 152 -4.71 -2.61 -9.01
C ASP A 152 -5.66 -2.17 -7.89
N MET A 153 -5.32 -2.45 -6.63
CA MET A 153 -6.09 -1.98 -5.47
C MET A 153 -6.20 -0.45 -5.46
N THR A 154 -5.10 0.24 -5.78
CA THR A 154 -5.07 1.71 -5.85
C THR A 154 -6.01 2.20 -6.95
N LEU A 155 -5.91 1.65 -8.15
CA LEU A 155 -6.74 2.06 -9.31
C LEU A 155 -8.24 1.79 -9.05
N GLU A 156 -8.57 0.65 -8.45
CA GLU A 156 -9.96 0.35 -8.07
C GLU A 156 -10.47 1.33 -7.03
N THR A 157 -9.67 1.63 -6.01
CA THR A 157 -10.04 2.59 -4.98
C THR A 157 -10.23 3.99 -5.57
N LEU A 158 -9.31 4.47 -6.40
CA LEU A 158 -9.43 5.74 -7.10
C LEU A 158 -10.73 5.84 -7.91
N LYS A 159 -11.05 4.78 -8.66
CA LYS A 159 -12.29 4.72 -9.44
C LYS A 159 -13.53 4.81 -8.57
N ARG A 160 -13.56 4.16 -7.41
CA ARG A 160 -14.67 4.26 -6.43
C ARG A 160 -14.85 5.69 -5.94
N PHE A 161 -13.75 6.41 -5.72
CA PHE A 161 -13.76 7.82 -5.33
C PHE A 161 -13.93 8.78 -6.52
N GLY A 162 -14.27 8.28 -7.70
CA GLY A 162 -14.60 9.06 -8.89
C GLY A 162 -13.40 9.65 -9.64
N ILE A 163 -12.22 9.08 -9.45
CA ILE A 163 -10.98 9.43 -10.16
C ILE A 163 -10.78 8.47 -11.31
N GLU A 164 -10.40 9.01 -12.47
CA GLU A 164 -10.11 8.24 -13.67
C GLU A 164 -8.60 8.28 -13.96
N VAL A 165 -8.04 7.09 -14.17
CA VAL A 165 -6.66 6.88 -14.62
C VAL A 165 -6.72 6.01 -15.85
N MET A 166 -6.13 6.47 -16.96
CA MET A 166 -6.04 5.70 -18.19
C MET A 166 -4.75 4.88 -18.20
N TYR A 167 -4.88 3.59 -18.43
CA TYR A 167 -3.77 2.63 -18.56
C TYR A 167 -4.24 1.42 -19.36
N HIS A 168 -3.31 0.60 -19.84
CA HIS A 168 -3.65 -0.68 -20.45
C HIS A 168 -3.71 -1.76 -19.37
N GLU A 169 -4.84 -2.43 -19.23
CA GLU A 169 -5.04 -3.48 -18.22
C GLU A 169 -3.98 -4.57 -18.38
N GLY A 170 -3.31 -4.89 -17.28
CA GLY A 170 -2.18 -5.85 -17.25
C GLY A 170 -0.84 -5.27 -17.69
N ASP A 171 -0.79 -4.02 -18.18
CA ASP A 171 0.44 -3.30 -18.47
C ASP A 171 0.57 -2.09 -17.52
N TYR A 172 1.49 -2.18 -16.61
CA TYR A 172 1.75 -1.16 -15.59
C TYR A 172 2.92 -0.24 -15.98
N SER A 173 3.29 -0.22 -17.26
CA SER A 173 4.43 0.58 -17.75
C SER A 173 4.10 2.04 -17.94
N GLU A 174 2.82 2.40 -18.18
CA GLU A 174 2.40 3.77 -18.42
C GLU A 174 1.00 4.04 -17.88
N PHE A 175 0.86 5.18 -17.20
CA PHE A 175 -0.42 5.72 -16.72
C PHE A 175 -0.59 7.14 -17.22
N TYR A 176 -1.78 7.45 -17.77
CA TYR A 176 -2.16 8.81 -18.08
C TYR A 176 -3.24 9.29 -17.12
N ILE A 177 -3.01 10.45 -16.51
CA ILE A 177 -3.86 11.02 -15.46
C ILE A 177 -4.21 12.45 -15.87
N GLU A 178 -5.49 12.74 -16.06
CA GLU A 178 -5.98 14.10 -16.20
C GLU A 178 -5.81 14.86 -14.90
N GLY A 179 -5.28 16.08 -14.97
CA GLY A 179 -5.14 16.97 -13.83
C GLY A 179 -6.46 17.66 -13.46
N GLY A 180 -6.52 18.24 -12.27
CA GLY A 180 -7.68 19.00 -11.81
C GLY A 180 -8.92 18.18 -11.48
N GLN A 181 -8.80 16.85 -11.39
CA GLN A 181 -9.87 15.97 -10.94
C GLN A 181 -10.17 16.22 -9.45
N ARG A 182 -11.35 15.79 -9.03
CA ARG A 182 -11.79 15.92 -7.64
C ARG A 182 -12.33 14.61 -7.11
N TYR A 183 -11.86 14.20 -5.96
CA TYR A 183 -12.37 13.07 -5.23
C TYR A 183 -13.82 13.31 -4.78
N LYS A 184 -14.65 12.28 -4.86
CA LYS A 184 -16.04 12.29 -4.39
C LYS A 184 -16.11 11.62 -3.03
N ALA A 185 -16.83 12.22 -2.09
CA ALA A 185 -17.14 11.58 -0.82
C ALA A 185 -18.07 10.39 -1.06
N ILE A 186 -17.78 9.27 -0.43
CA ILE A 186 -18.55 8.03 -0.48
C ILE A 186 -18.52 7.33 0.88
N ASP A 187 -19.51 6.48 1.12
CA ASP A 187 -19.41 5.46 2.16
C ASP A 187 -18.55 4.32 1.63
N TYR A 188 -17.47 4.02 2.35
CA TYR A 188 -16.50 3.02 1.93
C TYR A 188 -16.30 1.96 3.01
N THR A 189 -16.49 0.70 2.66
CA THR A 189 -16.22 -0.42 3.55
C THR A 189 -14.83 -0.97 3.25
N ILE A 190 -13.95 -0.95 4.25
CA ILE A 190 -12.59 -1.51 4.15
C ILE A 190 -12.69 -3.04 4.23
N GLU A 191 -12.00 -3.71 3.32
CA GLU A 191 -11.88 -5.17 3.32
C GLU A 191 -11.06 -5.67 4.50
N CYS A 192 -11.20 -6.95 4.81
CA CYS A 192 -10.35 -7.65 5.77
C CYS A 192 -8.90 -7.67 5.26
N ASP A 193 -7.94 -7.56 6.17
CA ASP A 193 -6.51 -7.60 5.84
C ASP A 193 -6.04 -9.05 5.64
N TRP A 194 -5.69 -9.36 4.40
CA TRP A 194 -5.21 -10.69 4.02
C TRP A 194 -3.80 -11.01 4.55
N SER A 195 -2.95 -10.01 4.80
CA SER A 195 -1.63 -10.24 5.40
C SER A 195 -1.76 -10.74 6.84
N SER A 196 -2.62 -10.09 7.63
CA SER A 196 -2.93 -10.53 9.00
C SER A 196 -3.65 -11.88 9.00
N ALA A 197 -4.61 -12.08 8.08
CA ALA A 197 -5.32 -13.34 7.93
C ALA A 197 -4.35 -14.50 7.58
N ALA A 198 -3.38 -14.26 6.70
CA ALA A 198 -2.38 -15.24 6.31
C ALA A 198 -1.58 -15.78 7.51
N ALA A 199 -1.17 -14.91 8.42
CA ALA A 199 -0.44 -15.32 9.62
C ALA A 199 -1.29 -16.27 10.51
N ILE A 200 -2.57 -15.97 10.67
CA ILE A 200 -3.51 -16.80 11.43
C ILE A 200 -3.77 -18.13 10.73
N MET A 201 -3.97 -18.10 9.39
CA MET A 201 -4.15 -19.32 8.57
C MET A 201 -2.95 -20.25 8.67
N VAL A 202 -1.73 -19.72 8.60
CA VAL A 202 -0.50 -20.50 8.74
C VAL A 202 -0.40 -21.10 10.15
N ALA A 203 -0.70 -20.36 11.20
CA ALA A 203 -0.71 -20.89 12.55
C ALA A 203 -1.70 -22.06 12.71
N ALA A 204 -2.89 -21.97 12.11
CA ALA A 204 -3.86 -23.05 12.08
C ALA A 204 -3.37 -24.27 11.29
N ALA A 205 -2.75 -24.07 10.14
CA ALA A 205 -2.18 -25.14 9.32
C ALA A 205 -1.07 -25.91 10.07
N ILE A 206 -0.31 -25.22 10.93
CA ILE A 206 0.77 -25.81 11.74
C ILE A 206 0.22 -26.59 12.94
N ALA A 207 -0.79 -26.10 13.64
CA ALA A 207 -1.09 -26.62 14.98
C ALA A 207 -2.58 -26.66 15.36
N GLY A 208 -3.52 -26.41 14.45
CA GLY A 208 -4.93 -26.36 14.85
C GLY A 208 -5.93 -26.24 13.71
N GLU A 209 -7.02 -25.55 13.98
CA GLU A 209 -8.06 -25.22 13.01
C GLU A 209 -8.58 -23.81 13.28
N VAL A 210 -8.82 -23.03 12.24
CA VAL A 210 -9.45 -21.71 12.33
C VAL A 210 -10.40 -21.50 11.15
N THR A 211 -11.51 -20.86 11.42
CA THR A 211 -12.38 -20.27 10.38
C THR A 211 -12.30 -18.77 10.47
N ILE A 212 -11.88 -18.12 9.39
CA ILE A 212 -11.86 -16.66 9.24
C ILE A 212 -13.11 -16.27 8.47
N SER A 213 -13.95 -15.43 9.06
CA SER A 213 -15.19 -14.93 8.48
C SER A 213 -15.04 -13.47 8.02
N ASN A 214 -15.94 -13.01 7.16
CA ASN A 214 -15.94 -11.68 6.54
C ASN A 214 -14.67 -11.38 5.75
N ILE A 215 -14.08 -12.39 5.14
CA ILE A 215 -12.94 -12.27 4.24
C ILE A 215 -13.41 -12.48 2.80
N SER A 216 -13.19 -11.47 1.95
CA SER A 216 -13.60 -11.55 0.55
C SER A 216 -12.61 -12.39 -0.24
N THR A 217 -13.09 -13.48 -0.84
CA THR A 217 -12.29 -14.30 -1.76
C THR A 217 -12.11 -13.65 -3.14
N LEU A 218 -12.84 -12.57 -3.40
CA LEU A 218 -12.72 -11.74 -4.61
C LEU A 218 -11.79 -10.54 -4.41
N SER A 219 -11.13 -10.45 -3.25
CA SER A 219 -10.18 -9.38 -2.95
C SER A 219 -9.04 -9.34 -3.96
N ARG A 220 -8.60 -8.13 -4.31
CA ARG A 220 -7.42 -7.89 -5.13
C ARG A 220 -6.13 -7.80 -4.32
N GLN A 221 -6.21 -7.99 -3.00
CA GLN A 221 -5.00 -8.02 -2.17
C GLN A 221 -4.08 -9.16 -2.62
N ALA A 222 -2.80 -8.84 -2.81
CA ALA A 222 -1.80 -9.80 -3.28
C ALA A 222 -1.72 -11.04 -2.38
N ASP A 223 -1.99 -10.85 -1.10
CA ASP A 223 -1.81 -11.85 -0.05
C ASP A 223 -2.91 -12.91 -0.01
N THR A 224 -3.94 -12.80 -0.85
CA THR A 224 -4.85 -13.93 -1.19
C THR A 224 -4.06 -15.15 -1.68
N ALA A 225 -2.86 -14.93 -2.20
CA ALA A 225 -1.94 -15.98 -2.67
C ALA A 225 -1.52 -16.97 -1.57
N ILE A 226 -1.72 -16.66 -0.28
CA ILE A 226 -1.48 -17.58 0.84
C ILE A 226 -2.28 -18.87 0.70
N CYS A 227 -3.51 -18.82 0.16
CA CYS A 227 -4.33 -20.01 -0.06
C CYS A 227 -3.59 -21.05 -0.93
N ARG A 228 -2.94 -20.58 -2.01
CA ARG A 228 -2.14 -21.45 -2.90
C ARG A 228 -0.91 -22.03 -2.21
N ALA A 229 -0.29 -21.28 -1.29
CA ALA A 229 0.85 -21.76 -0.53
C ALA A 229 0.43 -22.87 0.45
N LEU A 230 -0.70 -22.68 1.15
CA LEU A 230 -1.29 -23.65 2.07
C LEU A 230 -1.69 -24.95 1.33
N GLU A 231 -2.34 -24.83 0.18
CA GLU A 231 -2.68 -25.98 -0.67
C GLU A 231 -1.44 -26.75 -1.10
N ARG A 232 -0.38 -26.06 -1.56
CA ARG A 232 0.87 -26.67 -1.97
C ARG A 232 1.61 -27.37 -0.83
N ALA A 233 1.51 -26.81 0.38
CA ALA A 233 2.06 -27.42 1.58
C ALA A 233 1.21 -28.59 2.12
N GLY A 234 0.04 -28.87 1.54
CA GLY A 234 -0.82 -29.99 1.94
C GLY A 234 -1.74 -29.69 3.12
N ALA A 235 -1.88 -28.42 3.54
CA ALA A 235 -2.83 -28.03 4.58
C ALA A 235 -4.28 -28.30 4.13
N SER A 236 -5.18 -28.53 5.08
CA SER A 236 -6.61 -28.57 4.80
C SER A 236 -7.13 -27.15 4.65
N ILE A 237 -7.69 -26.80 3.50
CA ILE A 237 -8.29 -25.50 3.26
C ILE A 237 -9.67 -25.67 2.63
N ILE A 238 -10.67 -24.97 3.18
CA ILE A 238 -12.03 -24.91 2.66
C ILE A 238 -12.33 -23.43 2.43
N ILE A 239 -12.61 -23.08 1.18
CA ILE A 239 -12.90 -21.70 0.76
C ILE A 239 -14.38 -21.60 0.45
N GLU A 240 -15.09 -20.75 1.16
CA GLU A 240 -16.49 -20.38 0.95
C GLU A 240 -16.58 -18.93 0.49
N GLN A 241 -17.78 -18.44 0.22
CA GLN A 241 -17.95 -17.08 -0.34
C GLN A 241 -17.35 -15.99 0.56
N ASP A 242 -17.60 -16.06 1.88
CA ASP A 242 -17.21 -15.03 2.84
C ASP A 242 -16.42 -15.61 4.03
N SER A 243 -15.91 -16.84 3.90
CA SER A 243 -15.12 -17.49 4.94
C SER A 243 -14.08 -18.45 4.39
N ILE A 244 -13.03 -18.64 5.16
CA ILE A 244 -11.97 -19.60 4.87
C ILE A 244 -11.67 -20.39 6.14
N THR A 245 -11.78 -21.71 6.06
CA THR A 245 -11.38 -22.63 7.12
C THR A 245 -10.06 -23.28 6.75
N VAL A 246 -9.08 -23.16 7.65
CA VAL A 246 -7.78 -23.84 7.53
C VAL A 246 -7.59 -24.75 8.72
N ALA A 247 -7.20 -25.99 8.45
CA ALA A 247 -6.92 -26.97 9.49
C ALA A 247 -5.58 -27.67 9.27
N HIS A 248 -4.97 -28.07 10.39
CA HIS A 248 -3.73 -28.83 10.39
C HIS A 248 -3.87 -30.17 9.64
N ARG A 249 -2.89 -30.43 8.80
CA ARG A 249 -2.56 -31.74 8.23
C ARG A 249 -1.06 -31.91 8.20
N HIS A 250 -0.60 -33.07 7.79
CA HIS A 250 0.81 -33.28 7.49
C HIS A 250 1.26 -32.30 6.41
N LEU A 251 2.23 -31.46 6.72
CA LEU A 251 2.73 -30.43 5.84
C LEU A 251 3.98 -30.91 5.10
N GLU A 252 4.00 -30.74 3.80
CA GLU A 252 5.08 -31.12 2.89
C GLU A 252 5.81 -29.88 2.36
N ALA A 253 7.07 -30.07 1.98
CA ALA A 253 7.88 -29.04 1.36
C ALA A 253 7.23 -28.49 0.07
N PHE A 254 7.34 -27.20 -0.15
CA PHE A 254 6.72 -26.52 -1.28
C PHE A 254 7.66 -25.50 -1.94
N THR A 255 7.32 -25.12 -3.17
CA THR A 255 7.97 -24.01 -3.86
C THR A 255 6.97 -22.90 -4.08
N PHE A 256 7.37 -21.65 -3.76
CA PHE A 256 6.51 -20.48 -3.89
C PHE A 256 7.31 -19.25 -4.35
N ASP A 257 6.74 -18.51 -5.32
CA ASP A 257 7.26 -17.22 -5.78
C ASP A 257 6.44 -16.10 -5.13
N ALA A 258 7.08 -15.28 -4.28
CA ALA A 258 6.50 -14.19 -3.53
C ALA A 258 6.70 -12.81 -4.19
N THR A 259 7.22 -12.74 -5.43
CA THR A 259 7.52 -11.48 -6.14
C THR A 259 6.34 -10.50 -6.13
N GLN A 260 5.11 -11.00 -6.26
CA GLN A 260 3.90 -10.16 -6.29
C GLN A 260 3.23 -9.98 -4.92
N CYS A 261 3.66 -10.72 -3.89
CA CYS A 261 3.09 -10.71 -2.53
C CYS A 261 4.20 -10.78 -1.46
N PRO A 262 5.12 -9.81 -1.43
CA PRO A 262 6.29 -9.85 -0.55
C PRO A 262 5.92 -9.84 0.95
N ASP A 263 4.76 -9.30 1.30
CA ASP A 263 4.29 -9.23 2.69
C ASP A 263 3.93 -10.61 3.26
N LEU A 264 3.71 -11.62 2.40
CA LEU A 264 3.55 -13.02 2.82
C LEU A 264 4.84 -13.68 3.29
N PHE A 265 6.01 -13.10 3.03
CA PHE A 265 7.28 -13.77 3.31
C PHE A 265 7.41 -14.31 4.75
N PRO A 266 7.08 -13.56 5.82
CA PRO A 266 7.15 -14.08 7.19
C PRO A 266 6.23 -15.31 7.41
N ALA A 267 5.02 -15.25 6.87
CA ALA A 267 4.05 -16.36 6.97
C ALA A 267 4.52 -17.59 6.18
N LEU A 268 5.05 -17.39 4.98
CA LEU A 268 5.61 -18.48 4.14
C LEU A 268 6.82 -19.15 4.78
N VAL A 269 7.70 -18.37 5.45
CA VAL A 269 8.84 -18.93 6.19
C VAL A 269 8.37 -19.77 7.37
N ALA A 270 7.35 -19.31 8.11
CA ALA A 270 6.79 -20.09 9.21
C ALA A 270 6.15 -21.39 8.73
N LEU A 271 5.41 -21.36 7.61
CA LEU A 271 4.83 -22.55 6.98
C LEU A 271 5.93 -23.52 6.52
N ALA A 272 6.98 -23.01 5.86
CA ALA A 272 8.10 -23.81 5.40
C ALA A 272 8.89 -24.46 6.55
N ALA A 273 9.03 -23.77 7.68
CA ALA A 273 9.72 -24.29 8.86
C ALA A 273 8.97 -25.46 9.53
N ALA A 274 7.65 -25.55 9.33
CA ALA A 274 6.82 -26.63 9.86
C ALA A 274 6.59 -27.79 8.86
N ALA A 275 7.01 -27.63 7.61
CA ALA A 275 6.83 -28.62 6.56
C ALA A 275 8.01 -29.63 6.52
N ASP A 276 7.71 -30.89 6.20
CA ASP A 276 8.73 -31.92 6.01
C ASP A 276 9.46 -31.73 4.69
N GLY A 277 10.79 -31.62 4.75
CA GLY A 277 11.66 -31.47 3.58
C GLY A 277 12.21 -30.07 3.39
N VAL A 278 12.59 -29.71 2.16
CA VAL A 278 13.20 -28.42 1.83
C VAL A 278 12.25 -27.60 0.96
N SER A 279 11.68 -26.56 1.54
CA SER A 279 10.86 -25.58 0.80
C SER A 279 11.74 -24.52 0.15
N THR A 280 11.29 -24.00 -1.00
CA THR A 280 11.97 -22.91 -1.72
C THR A 280 11.02 -21.72 -1.86
N ILE A 281 11.42 -20.56 -1.34
CA ILE A 281 10.69 -19.30 -1.49
C ILE A 281 11.58 -18.36 -2.27
N SER A 282 11.05 -17.80 -3.37
CA SER A 282 11.75 -16.86 -4.25
C SER A 282 11.00 -15.53 -4.36
N GLY A 283 11.61 -14.52 -4.99
CA GLY A 283 10.96 -13.23 -5.24
C GLY A 283 10.93 -12.31 -4.03
N ILE A 284 12.03 -12.27 -3.25
CA ILE A 284 12.14 -11.52 -1.99
C ILE A 284 13.06 -10.33 -2.21
#